data_d12923d9ddf4df004ef392a28a95c858
#
_entry.id   d12923d9ddf4df004ef392a28a95c858
#
_cell.length_a   1.000
_cell.length_b   1.000
_cell.length_c   1.000
_cell.angle_alpha   90.00
_cell.angle_beta   90.00
_cell.angle_gamma   90.00
#
_symmetry.space_group_name_H-M   'P 1'
#
loop_
_entity.id
_entity.type
_entity.pdbx_description
1 polymer ?
#
loop_
_entity_poly.entity_id
_entity_poly.type
_entity_poly.pdbx_seq_one_letter_code
_entity_poly.pdbx_strand_id
1 'polypeptide(L)'
;MVSLIKRNMFLAIIPVILFHPSPDENLVITAYQAGAEDFIYGDWKEKLVEVRIRRIIERSRRDMSINPSTHLPGPTIIEHELSETIKNNYECAIAYLDLDNFKAYNDYYGYFYGDSIIRLTARIIKDTVFDVCREGFVGHIAGDDYIFIVPTDDYEVICKSIIKTFDSLIQLRYAESDLARGSITTTNRRGDIEEFPILTISIAVIINHLDKFRHVGEMSKMLADLKKATKQKSGSNFMVERREKY
;
A
#
# COMPACT_ATOMS: atom_id res chain seq x y z
N MET A 1 -8.47 -12.93 -31.39
CA MET A 1 -9.35 -12.25 -30.41
C MET A 1 -8.64 -12.07 -29.06
N VAL A 2 -8.17 -13.11 -28.37
CA VAL A 2 -7.47 -13.01 -27.08
C VAL A 2 -6.31 -12.00 -27.12
N SER A 3 -5.41 -12.14 -28.09
CA SER A 3 -4.26 -11.25 -28.25
C SER A 3 -4.66 -9.77 -28.46
N LEU A 4 -5.80 -9.49 -29.07
CA LEU A 4 -6.32 -8.12 -29.22
C LEU A 4 -6.77 -7.55 -27.87
N ILE A 5 -7.45 -8.35 -27.04
CA ILE A 5 -7.85 -7.97 -25.69
C ILE A 5 -6.60 -7.70 -24.85
N LYS A 6 -5.63 -8.61 -24.89
CA LYS A 6 -4.41 -8.52 -24.07
C LYS A 6 -3.40 -7.45 -24.50
N ARG A 7 -3.49 -6.96 -25.74
CA ARG A 7 -2.71 -5.81 -26.21
C ARG A 7 -3.36 -4.46 -25.89
N ASN A 8 -4.62 -4.46 -25.53
CA ASN A 8 -5.30 -3.22 -25.11
C ASN A 8 -4.96 -2.90 -23.67
N MET A 9 -4.40 -1.71 -23.42
CA MET A 9 -3.92 -1.27 -22.11
C MET A 9 -5.00 -1.34 -21.00
N PHE A 10 -6.27 -1.11 -21.32
CA PHE A 10 -7.38 -1.13 -20.37
C PHE A 10 -7.99 -2.52 -20.18
N LEU A 11 -7.91 -3.38 -21.20
CA LEU A 11 -8.52 -4.70 -21.17
C LEU A 11 -7.55 -5.82 -20.81
N ALA A 12 -6.24 -5.56 -20.84
CA ALA A 12 -5.19 -6.55 -20.58
C ALA A 12 -5.32 -7.22 -19.19
N ILE A 13 -5.83 -6.48 -18.20
CA ILE A 13 -6.01 -6.94 -16.82
C ILE A 13 -7.23 -7.86 -16.64
N ILE A 14 -8.17 -7.89 -17.61
CA ILE A 14 -9.37 -8.73 -17.53
C ILE A 14 -8.97 -10.18 -17.82
N PRO A 15 -9.28 -11.14 -16.93
CA PRO A 15 -9.00 -12.54 -17.20
C PRO A 15 -9.84 -13.07 -18.37
N VAL A 16 -9.20 -13.77 -19.29
CA VAL A 16 -9.84 -14.37 -20.46
C VAL A 16 -9.81 -15.89 -20.32
N ILE A 17 -10.99 -16.51 -20.30
CA ILE A 17 -11.16 -17.95 -20.25
C ILE A 17 -11.79 -18.40 -21.57
N LEU A 18 -11.20 -19.38 -22.23
CA LEU A 18 -11.74 -19.94 -23.44
C LEU A 18 -12.43 -21.29 -23.17
N PHE A 19 -13.52 -21.53 -23.89
CA PHE A 19 -14.29 -22.78 -23.84
C PHE A 19 -14.27 -23.42 -25.21
N HIS A 20 -13.99 -24.74 -25.28
CA HIS A 20 -14.04 -25.50 -26.51
C HIS A 20 -14.56 -26.94 -26.28
N PRO A 21 -15.42 -27.46 -27.14
CA PRO A 21 -16.03 -28.79 -26.93
C PRO A 21 -15.04 -29.95 -26.95
N SER A 22 -13.96 -29.84 -27.73
CA SER A 22 -12.96 -30.89 -27.85
C SER A 22 -11.56 -30.43 -27.49
N PRO A 23 -10.70 -31.33 -26.95
CA PRO A 23 -9.30 -31.01 -26.71
C PRO A 23 -8.56 -30.97 -28.06
N ASP A 24 -8.02 -29.77 -28.34
CA ASP A 24 -7.06 -29.56 -29.45
C ASP A 24 -5.81 -28.90 -28.80
N GLU A 25 -4.73 -29.68 -28.73
CA GLU A 25 -3.51 -29.27 -28.07
C GLU A 25 -2.93 -27.99 -28.71
N ASN A 26 -2.96 -27.86 -30.03
CA ASN A 26 -2.47 -26.68 -30.72
C ASN A 26 -3.31 -25.42 -30.40
N LEU A 27 -4.63 -25.63 -30.31
CA LEU A 27 -5.54 -24.55 -29.95
C LEU A 27 -5.32 -24.08 -28.48
N VAL A 28 -5.12 -25.06 -27.57
CA VAL A 28 -4.80 -24.77 -26.15
C VAL A 28 -3.50 -23.99 -26.03
N ILE A 29 -2.42 -24.44 -26.70
CA ILE A 29 -1.12 -23.77 -26.71
C ILE A 29 -1.27 -22.36 -27.26
N THR A 30 -1.94 -22.19 -28.40
CA THR A 30 -2.17 -20.89 -29.03
C THR A 30 -2.95 -19.95 -28.12
N ALA A 31 -3.95 -20.47 -27.39
CA ALA A 31 -4.73 -19.68 -26.44
C ALA A 31 -3.86 -19.14 -25.30
N TYR A 32 -3.04 -19.97 -24.68
CA TYR A 32 -2.12 -19.54 -23.61
C TYR A 32 -1.04 -18.58 -24.13
N GLN A 33 -0.47 -18.84 -25.29
CA GLN A 33 0.49 -17.91 -25.93
C GLN A 33 -0.14 -16.55 -26.28
N ALA A 34 -1.45 -16.52 -26.55
CA ALA A 34 -2.20 -15.30 -26.76
C ALA A 34 -2.54 -14.55 -25.46
N GLY A 35 -2.27 -15.16 -24.27
CA GLY A 35 -2.50 -14.57 -22.95
C GLY A 35 -3.82 -14.96 -22.29
N ALA A 36 -4.46 -16.07 -22.70
CA ALA A 36 -5.61 -16.60 -21.95
C ALA A 36 -5.17 -17.12 -20.57
N GLU A 37 -5.96 -16.85 -19.54
CA GLU A 37 -5.71 -17.34 -18.18
C GLU A 37 -6.11 -18.79 -18.00
N ASP A 38 -7.09 -19.25 -18.78
CA ASP A 38 -7.49 -20.65 -18.75
C ASP A 38 -8.16 -21.09 -20.06
N PHE A 39 -8.12 -22.42 -20.30
CA PHE A 39 -8.77 -23.10 -21.42
C PHE A 39 -9.52 -24.29 -20.89
N ILE A 40 -10.85 -24.30 -21.03
CA ILE A 40 -11.74 -25.35 -20.55
C ILE A 40 -12.29 -26.11 -21.75
N TYR A 41 -12.10 -27.44 -21.77
CA TYR A 41 -12.55 -28.31 -22.86
C TYR A 41 -13.21 -29.59 -22.35
N GLY A 42 -13.93 -30.29 -23.24
CA GLY A 42 -14.58 -31.57 -22.97
C GLY A 42 -15.92 -31.44 -22.24
N ASP A 43 -16.31 -32.49 -21.51
CA ASP A 43 -17.54 -32.52 -20.73
C ASP A 43 -17.41 -31.57 -19.52
N TRP A 44 -18.06 -30.45 -19.62
CA TRP A 44 -18.01 -29.39 -18.59
C TRP A 44 -18.88 -29.78 -17.39
N LYS A 45 -18.25 -30.36 -16.38
CA LYS A 45 -18.91 -30.54 -15.09
C LYS A 45 -19.08 -29.13 -14.46
N GLU A 46 -20.32 -28.68 -14.41
CA GLU A 46 -20.68 -27.33 -13.97
C GLU A 46 -19.96 -26.90 -12.69
N LYS A 47 -19.92 -27.75 -11.67
CA LYS A 47 -19.24 -27.47 -10.40
C LYS A 47 -17.71 -27.27 -10.55
N LEU A 48 -17.06 -28.00 -11.47
CA LEU A 48 -15.62 -27.85 -11.70
C LEU A 48 -15.34 -26.56 -12.45
N VAL A 49 -16.14 -26.20 -13.42
CA VAL A 49 -16.05 -24.95 -14.17
C VAL A 49 -16.23 -23.76 -13.23
N GLU A 50 -17.25 -23.81 -12.37
CA GLU A 50 -17.50 -22.77 -11.37
C GLU A 50 -16.27 -22.55 -10.47
N VAL A 51 -15.68 -23.63 -9.95
CA VAL A 51 -14.49 -23.54 -9.07
C VAL A 51 -13.30 -22.93 -9.83
N ARG A 52 -13.06 -23.32 -11.09
CA ARG A 52 -11.96 -22.76 -11.92
C ARG A 52 -12.16 -21.27 -12.17
N ILE A 53 -13.36 -20.86 -12.61
CA ILE A 53 -13.70 -19.46 -12.84
C ILE A 53 -13.54 -18.64 -11.56
N ARG A 54 -14.08 -19.12 -10.44
CA ARG A 54 -13.98 -18.46 -9.14
C ARG A 54 -12.52 -18.22 -8.75
N ARG A 55 -11.67 -19.23 -8.87
CA ARG A 55 -10.23 -19.11 -8.57
C ARG A 55 -9.51 -18.09 -9.45
N ILE A 56 -9.83 -18.04 -10.74
CA ILE A 56 -9.23 -17.08 -11.67
C ILE A 56 -9.66 -15.65 -11.30
N ILE A 57 -10.94 -15.45 -10.99
CA ILE A 57 -11.46 -14.14 -10.57
C ILE A 57 -10.81 -13.71 -9.24
N GLU A 58 -10.72 -14.61 -8.27
CA GLU A 58 -10.08 -14.32 -6.97
C GLU A 58 -8.61 -13.97 -7.13
N ARG A 59 -7.87 -14.70 -7.98
CA ARG A 59 -6.47 -14.41 -8.29
C ARG A 59 -6.32 -13.05 -8.97
N SER A 60 -7.10 -12.79 -10.02
CA SER A 60 -7.08 -11.52 -10.74
C SER A 60 -7.41 -10.32 -9.83
N ARG A 61 -8.42 -10.47 -8.96
CA ARG A 61 -8.74 -9.43 -7.96
C ARG A 61 -7.59 -9.19 -6.99
N ARG A 62 -6.93 -10.24 -6.53
CA ARG A 62 -5.78 -10.15 -5.63
C ARG A 62 -4.60 -9.46 -6.31
N ASP A 63 -4.28 -9.87 -7.54
CA ASP A 63 -3.18 -9.28 -8.31
C ASP A 63 -3.41 -7.79 -8.60
N MET A 64 -4.66 -7.39 -8.88
CA MET A 64 -5.05 -5.97 -9.04
C MET A 64 -5.08 -5.18 -7.73
N SER A 65 -5.12 -5.86 -6.59
CA SER A 65 -5.20 -5.22 -5.27
C SER A 65 -3.83 -5.05 -4.60
N ILE A 66 -2.74 -5.42 -5.28
CA ILE A 66 -1.36 -5.24 -4.82
C ILE A 66 -0.76 -4.02 -5.51
N ASN A 67 -0.08 -3.17 -4.74
CA ASN A 67 0.62 -2.03 -5.32
C ASN A 67 1.79 -2.51 -6.21
N PRO A 68 1.88 -2.10 -7.47
CA PRO A 68 2.88 -2.63 -8.42
C PRO A 68 4.33 -2.21 -8.10
N SER A 69 4.54 -1.09 -7.40
CA SER A 69 5.87 -0.59 -7.06
C SER A 69 6.42 -1.21 -5.78
N THR A 70 5.58 -1.35 -4.77
CA THR A 70 6.00 -1.82 -3.42
C THR A 70 5.67 -3.27 -3.15
N HIS A 71 4.79 -3.89 -3.94
CA HIS A 71 4.20 -5.22 -3.74
C HIS A 71 3.48 -5.40 -2.40
N LEU A 72 3.09 -4.29 -1.76
CA LEU A 72 2.24 -4.30 -0.57
C LEU A 72 0.76 -4.37 -0.95
N PRO A 73 -0.09 -4.92 -0.07
CA PRO A 73 -1.53 -4.82 -0.17
C PRO A 73 -2.00 -3.39 -0.43
N GLY A 74 -2.84 -3.22 -1.44
CA GLY A 74 -3.42 -1.93 -1.83
C GLY A 74 -4.77 -1.65 -1.15
N PRO A 75 -5.46 -0.56 -1.55
CA PRO A 75 -6.65 -0.04 -0.86
C PRO A 75 -7.76 -1.06 -0.63
N THR A 76 -8.05 -1.93 -1.60
CA THR A 76 -9.12 -2.94 -1.47
C THR A 76 -8.83 -3.97 -0.37
N ILE A 77 -7.56 -4.41 -0.26
CA ILE A 77 -7.15 -5.35 0.79
C ILE A 77 -7.12 -4.64 2.14
N ILE A 78 -6.63 -3.40 2.18
CA ILE A 78 -6.61 -2.57 3.39
C ILE A 78 -8.02 -2.38 3.95
N GLU A 79 -9.00 -2.03 3.10
CA GLU A 79 -10.40 -1.85 3.50
C GLU A 79 -10.99 -3.15 4.06
N HIS A 80 -10.66 -4.29 3.43
CA HIS A 80 -11.08 -5.61 3.92
C HIS A 80 -10.50 -5.89 5.31
N GLU A 81 -9.21 -5.71 5.53
CA GLU A 81 -8.55 -5.94 6.82
C GLU A 81 -9.11 -5.04 7.92
N LEU A 82 -9.32 -3.75 7.63
CA LEU A 82 -9.96 -2.82 8.58
C LEU A 82 -11.39 -3.24 8.90
N SER A 83 -12.15 -3.71 7.92
CA SER A 83 -13.52 -4.19 8.11
C SER A 83 -13.57 -5.46 8.97
N GLU A 84 -12.66 -6.41 8.73
CA GLU A 84 -12.56 -7.63 9.56
C GLU A 84 -12.09 -7.30 10.99
N THR A 85 -11.20 -6.32 11.16
CA THR A 85 -10.78 -5.83 12.47
C THR A 85 -11.97 -5.31 13.31
N ILE A 86 -12.87 -4.53 12.67
CA ILE A 86 -14.09 -4.04 13.34
C ILE A 86 -15.05 -5.17 13.63
N LYS A 87 -15.37 -5.98 12.61
CA LYS A 87 -16.37 -7.07 12.70
C LYS A 87 -16.02 -8.10 13.77
N ASN A 88 -14.74 -8.45 13.89
CA ASN A 88 -14.25 -9.42 14.86
C ASN A 88 -13.84 -8.77 16.19
N ASN A 89 -13.98 -7.46 16.29
CA ASN A 89 -13.68 -6.69 17.49
C ASN A 89 -12.22 -6.89 17.99
N TYR A 90 -11.26 -6.98 17.06
CA TYR A 90 -9.85 -7.18 17.40
C TYR A 90 -9.27 -5.93 18.08
N GLU A 91 -8.66 -6.14 19.23
CA GLU A 91 -7.86 -5.13 19.90
C GLU A 91 -6.51 -5.00 19.21
N CYS A 92 -6.27 -3.84 18.56
CA CYS A 92 -5.06 -3.60 17.80
C CYS A 92 -4.77 -2.10 17.64
N ALA A 93 -3.53 -1.80 17.30
CA ALA A 93 -3.09 -0.50 16.85
C ALA A 93 -3.12 -0.41 15.32
N ILE A 94 -3.72 0.64 14.80
CA ILE A 94 -3.78 0.95 13.38
C ILE A 94 -2.99 2.23 13.17
N ALA A 95 -1.92 2.15 12.39
CA ALA A 95 -1.02 3.26 12.12
C ALA A 95 -1.08 3.70 10.66
N TYR A 96 -1.24 4.99 10.45
CA TYR A 96 -1.16 5.63 9.14
C TYR A 96 0.14 6.41 9.02
N LEU A 97 0.91 6.19 7.98
CA LEU A 97 2.22 6.80 7.76
C LEU A 97 2.21 7.62 6.47
N ASP A 98 2.96 8.72 6.50
CA ASP A 98 3.05 9.65 5.37
C ASP A 98 4.44 10.31 5.36
N LEU A 99 4.99 10.55 4.17
CA LEU A 99 6.25 11.25 3.99
C LEU A 99 6.02 12.76 3.92
N ASP A 100 6.65 13.50 4.83
CA ASP A 100 6.52 14.95 4.83
C ASP A 100 7.36 15.56 3.69
N ASN A 101 6.76 16.49 2.95
CA ASN A 101 7.39 17.20 1.82
C ASN A 101 7.79 16.31 0.62
N PHE A 102 7.21 15.10 0.48
CA PHE A 102 7.56 14.17 -0.60
C PHE A 102 7.38 14.76 -2.01
N LYS A 103 6.36 15.60 -2.20
CA LYS A 103 6.18 16.30 -3.47
C LYS A 103 7.38 17.20 -3.81
N ALA A 104 7.90 17.95 -2.84
CA ALA A 104 9.06 18.82 -3.06
C ALA A 104 10.31 18.02 -3.43
N TYR A 105 10.50 16.84 -2.82
CA TYR A 105 11.56 15.91 -3.21
C TYR A 105 11.42 15.45 -4.65
N ASN A 106 10.22 15.04 -5.07
CA ASN A 106 9.95 14.63 -6.46
C ASN A 106 10.18 15.77 -7.46
N ASP A 107 9.71 16.96 -7.12
CA ASP A 107 9.87 18.14 -8.00
C ASP A 107 11.35 18.55 -8.15
N TYR A 108 12.19 18.27 -7.15
CA TYR A 108 13.63 18.60 -7.15
C TYR A 108 14.49 17.49 -7.76
N TYR A 109 14.35 16.23 -7.31
CA TYR A 109 15.19 15.10 -7.74
C TYR A 109 14.59 14.31 -8.91
N GLY A 110 13.29 14.47 -9.15
CA GLY A 110 12.56 13.77 -10.22
C GLY A 110 11.89 12.46 -9.76
N TYR A 111 10.94 12.03 -10.57
CA TYR A 111 10.03 10.91 -10.28
C TYR A 111 10.75 9.59 -9.97
N PHE A 112 11.82 9.25 -10.71
CA PHE A 112 12.53 7.97 -10.48
C PHE A 112 13.20 7.89 -9.11
N TYR A 113 13.72 9.01 -8.62
CA TYR A 113 14.28 9.08 -7.28
C TYR A 113 13.18 8.99 -6.23
N GLY A 114 12.06 9.69 -6.42
CA GLY A 114 10.89 9.58 -5.55
C GLY A 114 10.33 8.17 -5.47
N ASP A 115 10.20 7.46 -6.60
CA ASP A 115 9.75 6.07 -6.61
C ASP A 115 10.72 5.15 -5.85
N SER A 116 12.03 5.45 -5.86
CA SER A 116 13.01 4.74 -5.02
C SER A 116 12.79 4.99 -3.52
N ILE A 117 12.35 6.21 -3.12
CA ILE A 117 11.98 6.51 -1.73
C ILE A 117 10.72 5.75 -1.33
N ILE A 118 9.71 5.70 -2.20
CA ILE A 118 8.49 4.92 -1.97
C ILE A 118 8.83 3.45 -1.68
N ARG A 119 9.66 2.82 -2.51
CA ARG A 119 10.09 1.42 -2.29
C ARG A 119 10.92 1.25 -1.02
N LEU A 120 11.82 2.18 -0.73
CA LEU A 120 12.63 2.16 0.50
C LEU A 120 11.73 2.23 1.74
N THR A 121 10.80 3.18 1.77
CA THR A 121 9.84 3.37 2.88
C THR A 121 8.98 2.13 3.09
N ALA A 122 8.41 1.59 2.00
CA ALA A 122 7.63 0.36 2.05
C ALA A 122 8.41 -0.81 2.65
N ARG A 123 9.69 -0.95 2.27
CA ARG A 123 10.58 -1.99 2.79
C ARG A 123 10.88 -1.79 4.26
N ILE A 124 11.22 -0.57 4.69
CA ILE A 124 11.47 -0.25 6.10
C ILE A 124 10.25 -0.63 6.95
N ILE A 125 9.05 -0.20 6.55
CA ILE A 125 7.82 -0.49 7.28
C ILE A 125 7.59 -1.99 7.36
N LYS A 126 7.63 -2.68 6.21
CA LYS A 126 7.39 -4.11 6.12
C LYS A 126 8.37 -4.92 6.98
N ASP A 127 9.67 -4.68 6.80
CA ASP A 127 10.70 -5.43 7.51
C ASP A 127 10.59 -5.16 9.02
N THR A 128 10.41 -3.91 9.45
CA THR A 128 10.24 -3.57 10.87
C THR A 128 9.00 -4.20 11.49
N VAL A 129 7.86 -4.17 10.80
CA VAL A 129 6.61 -4.76 11.32
C VAL A 129 6.76 -6.26 11.46
N PHE A 130 7.26 -6.98 10.44
CA PHE A 130 7.37 -8.44 10.47
C PHE A 130 8.51 -8.96 11.34
N ASP A 131 9.52 -8.15 11.65
CA ASP A 131 10.56 -8.48 12.62
C ASP A 131 10.02 -8.50 14.06
N VAL A 132 9.05 -7.62 14.38
CA VAL A 132 8.41 -7.53 15.70
C VAL A 132 7.16 -8.42 15.77
N CYS A 133 6.28 -8.33 14.78
CA CYS A 133 5.01 -9.04 14.72
C CYS A 133 4.81 -9.71 13.36
N ARG A 134 5.01 -11.03 13.28
CA ARG A 134 4.86 -11.81 12.04
C ARG A 134 3.44 -11.85 11.50
N GLU A 135 2.44 -11.68 12.35
CA GLU A 135 1.02 -11.65 12.01
C GLU A 135 0.51 -10.22 11.73
N GLY A 136 1.41 -9.23 11.79
CA GLY A 136 1.08 -7.85 11.47
C GLY A 136 0.68 -7.68 10.02
N PHE A 137 -0.14 -6.69 9.74
CA PHE A 137 -0.53 -6.29 8.39
C PHE A 137 0.18 -5.01 7.98
N VAL A 138 0.63 -4.93 6.72
CA VAL A 138 1.21 -3.72 6.12
C VAL A 138 0.57 -3.50 4.76
N GLY A 139 0.09 -2.29 4.49
CA GLY A 139 -0.52 -1.88 3.24
C GLY A 139 0.03 -0.57 2.69
N HIS A 140 -0.09 -0.38 1.37
CA HIS A 140 0.25 0.85 0.67
C HIS A 140 -1.02 1.46 0.08
N ILE A 141 -1.42 2.61 0.60
CA ILE A 141 -2.68 3.26 0.22
C ILE A 141 -2.53 3.90 -1.16
N ALA A 142 -1.67 4.89 -1.28
CA ALA A 142 -1.33 5.55 -2.55
C ALA A 142 -0.16 6.53 -2.33
N GLY A 143 0.66 6.76 -3.36
CA GLY A 143 1.73 7.75 -3.31
C GLY A 143 2.71 7.49 -2.16
N ASP A 144 2.73 8.37 -1.18
CA ASP A 144 3.56 8.34 0.02
C ASP A 144 2.82 7.86 1.28
N ASP A 145 1.59 7.34 1.13
CA ASP A 145 0.71 6.94 2.22
C ASP A 145 0.72 5.42 2.46
N TYR A 146 0.99 5.01 3.71
CA TYR A 146 1.03 3.61 4.13
C TYR A 146 0.17 3.38 5.37
N ILE A 147 -0.12 2.12 5.65
CA ILE A 147 -0.82 1.68 6.84
C ILE A 147 -0.21 0.40 7.39
N PHE A 148 -0.18 0.24 8.71
CA PHE A 148 0.03 -1.07 9.31
C PHE A 148 -0.96 -1.31 10.46
N ILE A 149 -1.22 -2.59 10.75
CA ILE A 149 -2.10 -3.05 11.84
C ILE A 149 -1.31 -4.09 12.64
N VAL A 150 -1.19 -3.89 13.95
CA VAL A 150 -0.41 -4.73 14.85
C VAL A 150 -1.08 -4.80 16.23
N PRO A 151 -0.74 -5.77 17.10
CA PRO A 151 -1.16 -5.76 18.51
C PRO A 151 -0.82 -4.43 19.19
N THR A 152 -1.65 -4.06 20.19
CA THR A 152 -1.48 -2.80 20.91
C THR A 152 -0.16 -2.67 21.67
N ASP A 153 0.46 -3.77 22.04
CA ASP A 153 1.74 -3.74 22.77
C ASP A 153 2.95 -3.47 21.86
N ASP A 154 2.80 -3.68 20.53
CA ASP A 154 3.92 -3.67 19.58
C ASP A 154 4.10 -2.33 18.85
N TYR A 155 3.03 -1.50 18.74
CA TYR A 155 3.05 -0.32 17.86
C TYR A 155 4.14 0.69 18.24
N GLU A 156 4.43 0.87 19.53
CA GLU A 156 5.35 1.90 19.98
C GLU A 156 6.80 1.58 19.59
N VAL A 157 7.22 0.33 19.78
CA VAL A 157 8.54 -0.14 19.37
C VAL A 157 8.69 -0.12 17.87
N ILE A 158 7.63 -0.49 17.13
CA ILE A 158 7.59 -0.45 15.66
C ILE A 158 7.72 0.99 15.16
N CYS A 159 6.92 1.94 15.66
CA CYS A 159 6.99 3.35 15.26
C CYS A 159 8.39 3.95 15.49
N LYS A 160 8.97 3.72 16.67
CA LYS A 160 10.32 4.21 17.01
C LYS A 160 11.38 3.61 16.09
N SER A 161 11.29 2.33 15.77
CA SER A 161 12.22 1.63 14.89
C SER A 161 12.10 2.10 13.44
N ILE A 162 10.88 2.28 12.92
CA ILE A 162 10.63 2.83 11.59
C ILE A 162 11.26 4.23 11.47
N ILE A 163 10.97 5.13 12.41
CA ILE A 163 11.51 6.50 12.41
C ILE A 163 13.04 6.47 12.41
N LYS A 164 13.65 5.74 13.34
CA LYS A 164 15.10 5.63 13.44
C LYS A 164 15.75 5.13 12.17
N THR A 165 15.19 4.08 11.56
CA THR A 165 15.70 3.47 10.33
C THR A 165 15.51 4.41 9.14
N PHE A 166 14.32 5.02 9.02
CA PHE A 166 14.03 5.98 7.98
C PHE A 166 14.96 7.18 8.03
N ASP A 167 15.10 7.84 9.18
CA ASP A 167 15.96 9.03 9.35
C ASP A 167 17.44 8.74 9.04
N SER A 168 17.90 7.52 9.32
CA SER A 168 19.26 7.11 8.97
C SER A 168 19.45 6.88 7.48
N LEU A 169 18.48 6.25 6.81
CA LEU A 169 18.61 5.84 5.41
C LEU A 169 18.23 6.93 4.42
N ILE A 170 17.33 7.84 4.81
CA ILE A 170 16.86 8.90 3.91
C ILE A 170 18.00 9.87 3.56
N GLN A 171 18.93 10.10 4.44
CA GLN A 171 20.10 10.95 4.20
C GLN A 171 20.93 10.46 3.00
N LEU A 172 21.01 9.14 2.80
CA LEU A 172 21.74 8.54 1.68
C LEU A 172 21.04 8.78 0.31
N ARG A 173 19.92 9.45 0.29
CA ARG A 173 19.11 9.77 -0.89
C ARG A 173 19.17 11.22 -1.30
N TYR A 174 20.05 12.01 -0.67
CA TYR A 174 20.28 13.41 -0.96
C TYR A 174 21.72 13.66 -1.42
N ALA A 175 21.94 14.68 -2.21
CA ALA A 175 23.29 15.17 -2.52
C ALA A 175 23.93 15.75 -1.26
N GLU A 176 25.26 15.61 -1.13
CA GLU A 176 26.01 16.12 0.03
C GLU A 176 25.79 17.61 0.29
N SER A 177 25.69 18.40 -0.79
CA SER A 177 25.41 19.85 -0.70
C SER A 177 24.05 20.16 -0.06
N ASP A 178 23.04 19.34 -0.34
CA ASP A 178 21.68 19.52 0.20
C ASP A 178 21.60 19.06 1.64
N LEU A 179 22.32 17.98 1.99
CA LEU A 179 22.46 17.54 3.38
C LEU A 179 23.21 18.58 4.23
N ALA A 180 24.30 19.17 3.71
CA ALA A 180 25.04 20.20 4.40
C ALA A 180 24.20 21.47 4.65
N ARG A 181 23.28 21.78 3.75
CA ARG A 181 22.31 22.88 3.89
C ARG A 181 21.13 22.51 4.79
N GLY A 182 20.80 21.22 4.89
CA GLY A 182 19.65 20.69 5.62
C GLY A 182 18.32 20.85 4.89
N SER A 183 18.36 21.26 3.60
CA SER A 183 17.16 21.59 2.83
C SER A 183 17.40 21.50 1.32
N ILE A 184 16.29 21.43 0.57
CA ILE A 184 16.26 21.60 -0.88
C ILE A 184 15.41 22.81 -1.25
N THR A 185 15.73 23.46 -2.34
CA THR A 185 14.99 24.64 -2.83
C THR A 185 14.26 24.29 -4.12
N THR A 186 12.93 24.36 -4.10
CA THR A 186 12.10 24.08 -5.29
C THR A 186 10.84 24.93 -5.28
N THR A 187 10.01 24.78 -6.32
CA THR A 187 8.79 25.57 -6.48
C THR A 187 7.63 24.93 -5.67
N ASN A 188 6.96 25.72 -4.85
CA ASN A 188 5.79 25.28 -4.11
C ASN A 188 4.54 25.15 -5.02
N ARG A 189 3.38 24.74 -4.44
CA ARG A 189 2.12 24.58 -5.19
C ARG A 189 1.55 25.87 -5.77
N ARG A 190 2.04 27.04 -5.33
CA ARG A 190 1.62 28.37 -5.82
C ARG A 190 2.55 28.91 -6.89
N GLY A 191 3.65 28.22 -7.18
CA GLY A 191 4.67 28.66 -8.14
C GLY A 191 5.79 29.48 -7.53
N ASP A 192 5.80 29.70 -6.21
CA ASP A 192 6.85 30.45 -5.53
C ASP A 192 8.02 29.52 -5.19
N ILE A 193 9.24 30.08 -5.22
CA ILE A 193 10.45 29.37 -4.76
C ILE A 193 10.41 29.29 -3.23
N GLU A 194 10.51 28.08 -2.72
CA GLU A 194 10.43 27.78 -1.29
C GLU A 194 11.51 26.76 -0.91
N GLU A 195 11.98 26.86 0.32
CA GLU A 195 12.94 25.94 0.91
C GLU A 195 12.22 24.85 1.71
N PHE A 196 12.53 23.58 1.42
CA PHE A 196 11.92 22.41 2.06
C PHE A 196 12.98 21.63 2.84
N PRO A 197 12.72 21.25 4.10
CA PRO A 197 13.64 20.42 4.87
C PRO A 197 13.81 19.03 4.26
N ILE A 198 14.80 18.30 4.74
CA ILE A 198 14.98 16.88 4.43
C ILE A 198 13.70 16.12 4.80
N LEU A 199 13.34 15.13 3.98
CA LEU A 199 12.17 14.27 4.17
C LEU A 199 12.13 13.69 5.58
N THR A 200 10.95 13.74 6.18
CA THR A 200 10.63 13.10 7.45
C THR A 200 9.41 12.20 7.30
N ILE A 201 9.14 11.36 8.28
CA ILE A 201 7.97 10.47 8.31
C ILE A 201 7.07 10.82 9.48
N SER A 202 5.79 11.04 9.19
CA SER A 202 4.74 11.30 10.18
C SER A 202 3.85 10.07 10.34
N ILE A 203 3.67 9.59 11.59
CA ILE A 203 2.89 8.38 11.88
C ILE A 203 1.74 8.73 12.83
N ALA A 204 0.51 8.53 12.38
CA ALA A 204 -0.70 8.68 13.18
C ALA A 204 -1.21 7.31 13.62
N VAL A 205 -1.39 7.08 14.91
CA VAL A 205 -1.80 5.79 15.48
C VAL A 205 -3.13 5.92 16.20
N ILE A 206 -4.09 5.06 15.87
CA ILE A 206 -5.31 4.88 16.64
C ILE A 206 -5.33 3.48 17.24
N ILE A 207 -5.94 3.35 18.41
CA ILE A 207 -6.15 2.05 19.06
C ILE A 207 -7.60 1.63 18.86
N ASN A 208 -7.81 0.45 18.27
CA ASN A 208 -9.10 -0.20 18.23
C ASN A 208 -9.28 -1.00 19.52
N HIS A 209 -10.19 -0.53 20.37
CA HIS A 209 -10.70 -1.27 21.53
C HIS A 209 -12.12 -1.73 21.25
N LEU A 210 -12.64 -2.62 22.08
CA LEU A 210 -14.00 -3.15 22.04
C LEU A 210 -15.04 -2.06 21.69
N ASP A 211 -15.77 -2.26 20.59
CA ASP A 211 -16.87 -1.42 20.11
C ASP A 211 -16.55 0.08 19.88
N LYS A 212 -15.26 0.44 19.70
CA LYS A 212 -14.85 1.84 19.50
C LYS A 212 -15.30 2.36 18.15
N PHE A 213 -15.18 1.53 17.11
CA PHE A 213 -15.53 1.91 15.72
C PHE A 213 -16.66 1.03 15.18
N ARG A 214 -17.60 1.66 14.49
CA ARG A 214 -18.73 0.98 13.85
C ARG A 214 -18.49 0.66 12.38
N HIS A 215 -17.64 1.45 11.72
CA HIS A 215 -17.28 1.27 10.30
C HIS A 215 -15.92 1.91 9.99
N VAL A 216 -15.29 1.47 8.91
CA VAL A 216 -13.95 1.93 8.46
C VAL A 216 -13.87 3.44 8.28
N GLY A 217 -14.97 4.10 7.88
CA GLY A 217 -14.99 5.56 7.70
C GLY A 217 -14.71 6.36 8.98
N GLU A 218 -15.10 5.84 10.17
CA GLU A 218 -14.76 6.47 11.45
C GLU A 218 -13.27 6.39 11.74
N MET A 219 -12.66 5.21 11.51
CA MET A 219 -11.21 5.02 11.63
C MET A 219 -10.45 5.96 10.69
N SER A 220 -10.83 5.99 9.42
CA SER A 220 -10.20 6.81 8.39
C SER A 220 -10.27 8.29 8.72
N LYS A 221 -11.41 8.77 9.23
CA LYS A 221 -11.58 10.17 9.64
C LYS A 221 -10.66 10.51 10.81
N MET A 222 -10.62 9.66 11.83
CA MET A 222 -9.78 9.87 13.00
C MET A 222 -8.29 9.86 12.64
N LEU A 223 -7.85 8.92 11.81
CA LEU A 223 -6.48 8.86 11.29
C LEU A 223 -6.12 10.11 10.49
N ALA A 224 -7.03 10.61 9.64
CA ALA A 224 -6.81 11.80 8.85
C ALA A 224 -6.66 13.07 9.71
N ASP A 225 -7.46 13.20 10.78
CA ASP A 225 -7.36 14.32 11.70
C ASP A 225 -6.08 14.26 12.53
N LEU A 226 -5.70 13.07 13.01
CA LEU A 226 -4.47 12.86 13.77
C LEU A 226 -3.22 13.07 12.87
N LYS A 227 -3.26 12.64 11.61
CA LYS A 227 -2.22 12.88 10.61
C LYS A 227 -1.91 14.38 10.47
N LYS A 228 -2.96 15.23 10.39
CA LYS A 228 -2.76 16.69 10.32
C LYS A 228 -2.03 17.24 11.55
N ALA A 229 -2.38 16.74 12.74
CA ALA A 229 -1.73 17.12 13.98
C ALA A 229 -0.28 16.63 14.06
N THR A 230 -0.01 15.41 13.59
CA THR A 230 1.34 14.82 13.53
C THR A 230 2.26 15.65 12.65
N LYS A 231 1.80 16.04 11.45
CA LYS A 231 2.55 16.88 10.50
C LYS A 231 2.86 18.29 10.97
N GLN A 232 2.23 18.77 12.04
CA GLN A 232 2.57 20.09 12.62
C GLN A 232 3.83 20.04 13.47
N LYS A 233 4.31 18.85 13.85
CA LYS A 233 5.57 18.68 14.58
C LYS A 233 6.72 18.59 13.58
N SER A 234 7.82 19.26 13.88
CA SER A 234 9.04 19.18 13.08
C SER A 234 9.74 17.82 13.28
N GLY A 235 10.33 17.28 12.20
CA GLY A 235 11.06 16.01 12.22
C GLY A 235 10.15 14.79 12.21
N SER A 236 10.74 13.62 11.99
CA SER A 236 10.00 12.36 12.03
C SER A 236 9.43 12.11 13.41
N ASN A 237 8.13 11.80 13.45
CA ASN A 237 7.45 11.63 14.73
C ASN A 237 6.23 10.73 14.61
N PHE A 238 5.70 10.28 15.75
CA PHE A 238 4.40 9.62 15.81
C PHE A 238 3.51 10.22 16.89
N MET A 239 2.20 10.14 16.67
CA MET A 239 1.18 10.52 17.64
C MET A 239 0.14 9.42 17.76
N VAL A 240 -0.33 9.20 18.99
CA VAL A 240 -1.38 8.24 19.32
C VAL A 240 -2.62 8.99 19.75
N GLU A 241 -3.78 8.59 19.22
CA GLU A 241 -5.08 9.10 19.69
C GLU A 241 -5.39 8.55 21.08
N ARG A 242 -5.52 9.42 22.05
CA ARG A 242 -5.77 9.07 23.46
C ARG A 242 -7.22 9.28 23.89
N ARG A 243 -8.08 9.82 23.02
CA ARG A 243 -9.49 10.02 23.37
C ARG A 243 -10.23 8.69 23.35
N GLU A 244 -10.92 8.37 24.44
CA GLU A 244 -11.64 7.10 24.62
C GLU A 244 -13.00 7.06 23.89
N LYS A 245 -13.60 8.22 23.59
CA LYS A 245 -14.88 8.35 22.84
C LYS A 245 -14.91 9.61 22.00
N TYR A 246 -15.54 9.49 20.83
CA TYR A 246 -16.04 10.61 20.04
C TYR A 246 -17.48 10.92 20.39
#